data_36e2965e876c743f4f236d61b1af8d4c
#
_entry.id   36e2965e876c743f4f236d61b1af8d4c
#
_cell.length_a   1.000
_cell.length_b   1.000
_cell.length_c   1.000
_cell.angle_alpha   90.00
_cell.angle_beta   90.00
_cell.angle_gamma   90.00
#
_symmetry.space_group_name_H-M   'P 1'
#
loop_
_entity.id
_entity.type
_entity.pdbx_description
1 polymer ?
#
loop_
_entity_poly.entity_id
_entity_poly.type
_entity_poly.pdbx_seq_one_letter_code
_entity_poly.pdbx_strand_id
1 'polypeptide(L)'
;MKRSGFINLERMRKGLRAGRKPVAVAVTAALIGGCGNTEEVDIYTSLQECLQRQLGEAQMCHAAFEEALREAEQTAPKYTSQADCEYDFGEQNCVTQQHQGGSWFMPAMAGFMMGRALSGGDRVAPLYQSSQLRSPVHGKWVTSDGKIVANSDQRQARVSPDSFRPKPISARPLSRGGFGTQAAARSSWGG
;
A
#
# COMPACT_ATOMS: atom_id res chain seq x y z
N MET A 1 -48.85 33.30 -54.34
CA MET A 1 -47.93 32.14 -54.19
C MET A 1 -46.51 32.62 -54.36
N LYS A 2 -45.76 32.78 -53.25
CA LYS A 2 -44.35 33.19 -53.27
C LYS A 2 -43.49 31.96 -53.12
N ARG A 3 -42.59 31.72 -54.10
CA ARG A 3 -41.68 30.56 -54.15
C ARG A 3 -40.49 30.81 -53.25
N SER A 4 -40.19 29.82 -52.41
CA SER A 4 -39.04 29.73 -51.50
C SER A 4 -37.70 29.82 -52.27
N GLY A 5 -36.82 30.71 -51.84
CA GLY A 5 -35.47 30.82 -52.37
C GLY A 5 -34.63 29.62 -52.01
N PHE A 6 -33.80 29.18 -52.96
CA PHE A 6 -32.87 28.07 -52.83
C PHE A 6 -31.84 28.33 -51.72
N ILE A 7 -31.78 27.41 -50.74
CA ILE A 7 -30.75 27.38 -49.72
C ILE A 7 -29.45 26.88 -50.36
N ASN A 8 -28.43 27.71 -50.46
CA ASN A 8 -27.15 27.37 -51.02
C ASN A 8 -26.28 26.68 -49.94
N LEU A 9 -26.27 25.33 -49.96
CA LEU A 9 -25.54 24.48 -49.06
C LEU A 9 -23.98 24.57 -49.19
N GLU A 10 -23.48 25.09 -50.30
CA GLU A 10 -22.07 25.26 -50.53
C GLU A 10 -21.42 26.36 -49.67
N ARG A 11 -22.23 27.38 -49.31
CA ARG A 11 -21.76 28.49 -48.47
C ARG A 11 -21.60 28.11 -46.99
N MET A 12 -22.23 27.03 -46.53
CA MET A 12 -22.11 26.54 -45.15
C MET A 12 -20.91 25.63 -44.90
N ARG A 13 -20.28 25.13 -45.98
CA ARG A 13 -19.14 24.21 -45.85
C ARG A 13 -17.77 24.86 -45.75
N LYS A 14 -17.65 26.16 -46.02
CA LYS A 14 -16.33 26.83 -46.06
C LYS A 14 -15.81 27.38 -44.71
N GLY A 15 -16.60 27.29 -43.61
CA GLY A 15 -16.24 27.87 -42.31
C GLY A 15 -15.56 26.95 -41.32
N LEU A 16 -15.38 25.63 -41.59
CA LEU A 16 -14.97 24.65 -40.59
C LEU A 16 -13.62 23.95 -40.85
N ARG A 17 -12.73 24.51 -41.67
CA ARG A 17 -11.45 23.84 -42.01
C ARG A 17 -10.20 24.50 -41.46
N ALA A 18 -10.26 25.57 -40.71
CA ALA A 18 -9.09 26.21 -40.14
C ALA A 18 -9.18 26.13 -38.59
N GLY A 19 -8.41 25.23 -37.96
CA GLY A 19 -8.09 25.36 -36.57
C GLY A 19 -8.34 24.17 -35.60
N ARG A 20 -8.70 22.97 -36.11
CA ARG A 20 -9.01 21.84 -35.21
C ARG A 20 -7.88 20.84 -34.95
N LYS A 21 -6.74 20.96 -35.63
CA LYS A 21 -5.67 19.97 -35.52
C LYS A 21 -4.76 20.06 -34.26
N PRO A 22 -4.42 21.25 -33.73
CA PRO A 22 -3.55 21.28 -32.55
C PRO A 22 -4.26 20.99 -31.22
N VAL A 23 -5.58 21.27 -31.11
CA VAL A 23 -6.33 21.07 -29.85
C VAL A 23 -6.65 19.61 -29.61
N ALA A 24 -6.93 18.82 -30.65
CA ALA A 24 -7.22 17.39 -30.48
C ALA A 24 -5.99 16.58 -30.07
N VAL A 25 -4.78 16.97 -30.51
CA VAL A 25 -3.53 16.31 -30.07
C VAL A 25 -3.15 16.64 -28.64
N ALA A 26 -3.44 17.87 -28.18
CA ALA A 26 -3.16 18.28 -26.80
C ALA A 26 -4.09 17.60 -25.78
N VAL A 27 -5.35 17.35 -26.14
CA VAL A 27 -6.31 16.67 -25.26
C VAL A 27 -6.01 15.17 -25.15
N THR A 28 -5.55 14.51 -26.21
CA THR A 28 -5.17 13.09 -26.16
C THR A 28 -3.89 12.86 -25.33
N ALA A 29 -2.94 13.80 -25.33
CA ALA A 29 -1.74 13.69 -24.49
C ALA A 29 -2.05 13.83 -23.00
N ALA A 30 -3.09 14.56 -22.60
CA ALA A 30 -3.50 14.73 -21.19
C ALA A 30 -4.23 13.50 -20.62
N LEU A 31 -4.77 12.61 -21.46
CA LEU A 31 -5.50 11.42 -21.00
C LEU A 31 -4.61 10.19 -20.76
N ILE A 32 -3.34 10.23 -21.16
CA ILE A 32 -2.39 9.12 -20.97
C ILE A 32 -1.65 9.23 -19.60
N GLY A 33 -1.81 10.33 -18.87
CA GLY A 33 -1.21 10.58 -17.55
C GLY A 33 -1.92 9.91 -16.37
N GLY A 34 -2.81 8.95 -16.59
CA GLY A 34 -3.49 8.15 -15.56
C GLY A 34 -2.63 7.01 -15.02
N CYS A 35 -1.32 7.20 -14.83
CA CYS A 35 -0.47 6.26 -14.12
C CYS A 35 -0.84 6.27 -12.65
N GLY A 36 -1.16 5.10 -12.09
CA GLY A 36 -1.60 4.92 -10.72
C GLY A 36 -0.76 5.73 -9.73
N ASN A 37 -1.43 6.45 -8.85
CA ASN A 37 -0.80 7.23 -7.78
C ASN A 37 0.01 6.27 -6.89
N THR A 38 1.30 6.17 -7.15
CA THR A 38 2.24 5.54 -6.23
C THR A 38 3.01 6.65 -5.52
N GLU A 39 3.31 6.43 -4.26
CA GLU A 39 4.17 7.31 -3.47
C GLU A 39 5.43 6.58 -3.06
N GLU A 40 6.50 7.32 -2.93
CA GLU A 40 7.76 6.82 -2.42
C GLU A 40 7.72 6.80 -0.88
N VAL A 41 8.17 5.70 -0.31
CA VAL A 41 8.19 5.48 1.14
C VAL A 41 9.57 5.05 1.59
N ASP A 42 9.96 5.52 2.78
CA ASP A 42 11.10 5.01 3.51
C ASP A 42 10.67 3.84 4.41
N ILE A 43 11.51 2.82 4.50
CA ILE A 43 11.33 1.65 5.36
C ILE A 43 12.39 1.66 6.44
N TYR A 44 11.97 1.49 7.68
CA TYR A 44 12.82 1.44 8.87
C TYR A 44 12.59 0.14 9.62
N THR A 45 13.67 -0.53 10.03
CA THR A 45 13.62 -1.76 10.84
C THR A 45 13.44 -1.49 12.33
N SER A 46 13.70 -0.26 12.75
CA SER A 46 13.61 0.14 14.17
C SER A 46 13.53 1.66 14.28
N LEU A 47 13.09 2.14 15.46
CA LEU A 47 13.17 3.55 15.83
C LEU A 47 14.61 4.07 15.71
N GLN A 48 15.60 3.28 16.13
CA GLN A 48 17.01 3.68 16.08
C GLN A 48 17.49 3.93 14.62
N GLU A 49 17.08 3.09 13.67
CA GLU A 49 17.40 3.31 12.25
C GLU A 49 16.76 4.60 11.73
N CYS A 50 15.50 4.88 12.11
CA CYS A 50 14.86 6.14 11.74
C CYS A 50 15.64 7.35 12.26
N LEU A 51 15.99 7.36 13.55
CA LEU A 51 16.77 8.45 14.17
C LEU A 51 18.14 8.66 13.51
N GLN A 52 18.79 7.61 13.07
CA GLN A 52 20.09 7.70 12.38
C GLN A 52 19.96 8.22 10.94
N ARG A 53 18.88 7.88 10.25
CA ARG A 53 18.65 8.28 8.85
C ARG A 53 17.99 9.65 8.72
N GLN A 54 17.17 10.03 9.70
CA GLN A 54 16.40 11.29 9.74
C GLN A 54 17.00 12.25 10.78
N LEU A 55 18.20 12.74 10.50
CA LEU A 55 18.92 13.65 11.41
C LEU A 55 18.12 14.95 11.62
N GLY A 56 17.82 15.25 12.87
CA GLY A 56 17.04 16.43 13.25
C GLY A 56 15.54 16.22 13.37
N GLU A 57 15.02 15.06 12.95
CA GLU A 57 13.58 14.74 12.95
C GLU A 57 13.20 13.70 14.02
N ALA A 58 13.83 13.77 15.20
CA ALA A 58 13.64 12.77 16.26
C ALA A 58 12.16 12.64 16.68
N GLN A 59 11.44 13.74 16.81
CA GLN A 59 10.02 13.72 17.21
C GLN A 59 9.16 13.01 16.17
N MET A 60 9.42 13.22 14.88
CA MET A 60 8.75 12.53 13.79
C MET A 60 8.99 11.01 13.86
N CYS A 61 10.25 10.59 14.06
CA CYS A 61 10.57 9.16 14.19
C CYS A 61 9.87 8.50 15.39
N HIS A 62 9.82 9.16 16.55
CA HIS A 62 9.10 8.66 17.71
C HIS A 62 7.59 8.55 17.45
N ALA A 63 6.97 9.60 16.92
CA ALA A 63 5.55 9.59 16.61
C ALA A 63 5.18 8.52 15.57
N ALA A 64 6.01 8.37 14.53
CA ALA A 64 5.81 7.36 13.49
C ALA A 64 5.95 5.93 14.04
N PHE A 65 6.94 5.68 14.90
CA PHE A 65 7.12 4.37 15.49
C PHE A 65 5.98 3.99 16.44
N GLU A 66 5.51 4.91 17.29
CA GLU A 66 4.37 4.71 18.18
C GLU A 66 3.07 4.49 17.40
N GLU A 67 2.86 5.24 16.32
CA GLU A 67 1.72 5.04 15.43
C GLU A 67 1.74 3.66 14.78
N ALA A 68 2.91 3.23 14.27
CA ALA A 68 3.08 1.90 13.68
C ALA A 68 2.80 0.78 14.70
N LEU A 69 3.25 0.92 15.95
CA LEU A 69 2.95 -0.04 17.01
C LEU A 69 1.45 -0.10 17.30
N ARG A 70 0.79 1.04 17.43
CA ARG A 70 -0.66 1.12 17.68
C ARG A 70 -1.46 0.50 16.54
N GLU A 71 -1.07 0.78 15.30
CA GLU A 71 -1.69 0.17 14.13
C GLU A 71 -1.44 -1.34 14.07
N ALA A 72 -0.23 -1.79 14.41
CA ALA A 72 0.11 -3.21 14.47
C ALA A 72 -0.78 -3.98 15.45
N GLU A 73 -1.05 -3.46 16.64
CA GLU A 73 -1.96 -4.08 17.60
C GLU A 73 -3.39 -4.26 17.05
N GLN A 74 -3.84 -3.33 16.23
CA GLN A 74 -5.17 -3.35 15.64
C GLN A 74 -5.26 -4.22 14.39
N THR A 75 -4.24 -4.17 13.53
CA THR A 75 -4.30 -4.70 12.17
C THR A 75 -3.46 -5.95 11.93
N ALA A 76 -2.55 -6.33 12.84
CA ALA A 76 -1.75 -7.55 12.69
C ALA A 76 -2.62 -8.79 12.49
N PRO A 77 -2.18 -9.75 11.65
CA PRO A 77 -2.86 -11.03 11.52
C PRO A 77 -2.88 -11.75 12.88
N LYS A 78 -4.06 -12.28 13.25
CA LYS A 78 -4.29 -12.94 14.54
C LYS A 78 -4.41 -14.44 14.37
N TYR A 79 -3.80 -15.19 15.27
CA TYR A 79 -3.80 -16.65 15.30
C TYR A 79 -4.31 -17.15 16.65
N THR A 80 -4.93 -18.33 16.67
CA THR A 80 -5.39 -18.99 17.90
C THR A 80 -4.27 -19.73 18.63
N SER A 81 -3.17 -20.03 17.94
CA SER A 81 -2.01 -20.69 18.52
C SER A 81 -0.70 -20.02 18.12
N GLN A 82 0.27 -20.07 19.00
CA GLN A 82 1.63 -19.62 18.73
C GLN A 82 2.25 -20.41 17.57
N ALA A 83 2.05 -21.70 17.57
CA ALA A 83 2.60 -22.59 16.53
C ALA A 83 2.11 -22.24 15.11
N ASP A 84 0.86 -21.80 14.95
CA ASP A 84 0.35 -21.39 13.64
C ASP A 84 0.93 -20.04 13.20
N CYS A 85 1.10 -19.10 14.14
CA CYS A 85 1.78 -17.83 13.87
C CYS A 85 3.24 -18.06 13.49
N GLU A 86 3.97 -18.85 14.26
CA GLU A 86 5.38 -19.18 13.99
C GLU A 86 5.58 -20.00 12.71
N TYR A 87 4.58 -20.79 12.33
CA TYR A 87 4.60 -21.48 11.03
C TYR A 87 4.62 -20.48 9.86
N ASP A 88 3.91 -19.38 9.96
CA ASP A 88 3.84 -18.37 8.91
C ASP A 88 4.99 -17.36 8.98
N PHE A 89 5.41 -16.95 10.17
CA PHE A 89 6.38 -15.86 10.38
C PHE A 89 7.75 -16.30 10.89
N GLY A 90 7.87 -17.51 11.41
CA GLY A 90 9.10 -18.06 11.97
C GLY A 90 9.10 -18.11 13.49
N GLU A 91 9.92 -19.01 14.03
CA GLU A 91 10.11 -19.16 15.47
C GLU A 91 10.53 -17.82 16.10
N GLN A 92 10.00 -17.53 17.29
CA GLN A 92 10.26 -16.32 18.08
C GLN A 92 9.81 -14.98 17.41
N ASN A 93 9.17 -15.03 16.26
CA ASN A 93 8.66 -13.83 15.59
C ASN A 93 7.19 -13.53 15.91
N CYS A 94 6.65 -14.20 16.94
CA CYS A 94 5.26 -14.03 17.36
C CYS A 94 5.17 -13.57 18.81
N VAL A 95 4.26 -12.64 19.05
CA VAL A 95 3.95 -12.09 20.39
C VAL A 95 2.54 -12.48 20.81
N THR A 96 2.33 -12.60 22.12
CA THR A 96 1.02 -12.89 22.70
C THR A 96 0.33 -11.60 23.10
N GLN A 97 -0.89 -11.40 22.60
CA GLN A 97 -1.76 -10.29 22.98
C GLN A 97 -2.94 -10.81 23.80
N GLN A 98 -3.10 -10.30 25.03
CA GLN A 98 -4.22 -10.62 25.90
C GLN A 98 -5.46 -9.81 25.54
N HIS A 99 -6.63 -10.43 25.57
CA HIS A 99 -7.91 -9.75 25.42
C HIS A 99 -8.98 -10.41 26.34
N GLN A 100 -10.13 -9.80 26.47
CA GLN A 100 -11.18 -10.24 27.42
C GLN A 100 -11.74 -11.66 27.17
N GLY A 101 -11.43 -12.28 26.04
CA GLY A 101 -11.90 -13.64 25.68
C GLY A 101 -10.77 -14.67 25.53
N GLY A 102 -9.51 -14.32 25.91
CA GLY A 102 -8.37 -15.22 25.78
C GLY A 102 -7.12 -14.51 25.27
N SER A 103 -6.28 -15.24 24.52
CA SER A 103 -5.04 -14.71 23.94
C SER A 103 -5.04 -14.87 22.44
N TRP A 104 -4.51 -13.89 21.74
CA TRP A 104 -4.14 -13.99 20.34
C TRP A 104 -2.63 -14.06 20.21
N PHE A 105 -2.17 -14.76 19.17
CA PHE A 105 -0.78 -14.75 18.76
C PHE A 105 -0.67 -13.96 17.45
N MET A 106 0.25 -13.01 17.41
CA MET A 106 0.42 -12.09 16.29
C MET A 106 1.89 -12.02 15.92
N PRO A 107 2.25 -11.80 14.62
CA PRO A 107 3.63 -11.52 14.28
C PRO A 107 4.10 -10.23 14.95
N ALA A 108 5.32 -10.23 15.44
CA ALA A 108 6.00 -9.03 15.87
C ALA A 108 6.19 -8.09 14.68
N MET A 109 6.02 -6.79 14.90
CA MET A 109 6.34 -5.79 13.89
C MET A 109 7.85 -5.86 13.58
N ALA A 110 8.19 -6.14 12.32
CA ALA A 110 9.58 -6.25 11.86
C ALA A 110 10.15 -4.91 11.42
N GLY A 111 9.31 -3.93 11.19
CA GLY A 111 9.66 -2.58 10.79
C GLY A 111 8.42 -1.76 10.49
N PHE A 112 8.61 -0.57 10.00
CA PHE A 112 7.53 0.32 9.57
C PHE A 112 7.92 1.08 8.31
N MET A 113 6.93 1.46 7.52
CA MET A 113 7.12 2.36 6.40
C MET A 113 6.51 3.72 6.71
N MET A 114 7.15 4.75 6.19
CA MET A 114 6.72 6.13 6.30
C MET A 114 6.73 6.79 4.92
N GLY A 115 5.63 7.43 4.57
CA GLY A 115 5.45 8.19 3.33
C GLY A 115 4.85 9.55 3.62
N ARG A 116 5.08 10.51 2.70
CA ARG A 116 4.49 11.86 2.80
C ARG A 116 3.18 11.91 2.03
N ALA A 117 2.11 12.28 2.71
CA ALA A 117 0.85 12.55 2.04
C ALA A 117 0.91 13.85 1.23
N LEU A 118 0.37 13.85 0.01
CA LEU A 118 0.26 15.06 -0.83
C LEU A 118 -0.58 16.16 -0.17
N SER A 119 -1.43 15.80 0.79
CA SER A 119 -2.30 16.69 1.56
C SER A 119 -1.69 17.22 2.86
N GLY A 120 -0.41 16.92 3.13
CA GLY A 120 0.28 17.25 4.38
C GLY A 120 0.09 16.18 5.46
N GLY A 121 1.16 15.90 6.19
CA GLY A 121 1.25 14.86 7.23
C GLY A 121 1.93 13.59 6.75
N ASP A 122 2.62 12.95 7.67
CA ASP A 122 3.27 11.67 7.42
C ASP A 122 2.24 10.53 7.55
N ARG A 123 2.34 9.57 6.66
CA ARG A 123 1.58 8.31 6.75
C ARG A 123 2.49 7.20 7.18
N VAL A 124 2.03 6.38 8.08
CA VAL A 124 2.81 5.30 8.67
C VAL A 124 2.03 4.00 8.55
N ALA A 125 2.71 2.90 8.36
CA ALA A 125 2.12 1.58 8.49
C ALA A 125 3.14 0.55 8.98
N PRO A 126 2.73 -0.42 9.83
CA PRO A 126 3.58 -1.50 10.27
C PRO A 126 3.90 -2.46 9.14
N LEU A 127 5.10 -3.01 9.20
CA LEU A 127 5.58 -4.02 8.25
C LEU A 127 6.00 -5.28 8.97
N TYR A 128 5.76 -6.40 8.31
CA TYR A 128 6.07 -7.73 8.79
C TYR A 128 7.02 -8.44 7.84
N GLN A 129 7.74 -9.42 8.37
CA GLN A 129 8.61 -10.31 7.60
C GLN A 129 8.42 -11.74 8.07
N SER A 130 8.66 -12.70 7.19
CA SER A 130 8.75 -14.10 7.55
C SER A 130 10.18 -14.60 7.41
N SER A 131 10.70 -15.25 8.46
CA SER A 131 11.96 -15.97 8.42
C SER A 131 11.82 -17.41 7.88
N GLN A 132 10.59 -17.89 7.68
CA GLN A 132 10.31 -19.23 7.14
C GLN A 132 10.64 -19.30 5.66
N LEU A 133 11.60 -20.14 5.29
CA LEU A 133 12.04 -20.34 3.90
C LEU A 133 10.92 -20.79 2.95
N ARG A 134 9.92 -21.52 3.49
CA ARG A 134 8.76 -22.01 2.73
C ARG A 134 7.64 -20.98 2.59
N SER A 135 7.73 -19.86 3.30
CA SER A 135 6.71 -18.81 3.25
C SER A 135 6.77 -18.08 1.90
N PRO A 136 5.64 -17.84 1.23
CA PRO A 136 5.60 -17.02 0.01
C PRO A 136 6.09 -15.58 0.23
N VAL A 137 6.11 -15.14 1.49
CA VAL A 137 6.57 -13.79 1.88
C VAL A 137 7.96 -13.80 2.51
N HIS A 138 8.69 -14.92 2.41
CA HIS A 138 10.08 -14.97 2.86
C HIS A 138 10.93 -13.92 2.15
N GLY A 139 11.74 -13.19 2.92
CA GLY A 139 12.60 -12.14 2.39
C GLY A 139 11.86 -10.94 1.79
N LYS A 140 10.61 -10.70 2.22
CA LYS A 140 9.78 -9.58 1.77
C LYS A 140 9.30 -8.74 2.95
N TRP A 141 9.16 -7.44 2.70
CA TRP A 141 8.36 -6.56 3.51
C TRP A 141 6.88 -6.69 3.13
N VAL A 142 6.04 -6.97 4.09
CA VAL A 142 4.60 -7.13 3.86
C VAL A 142 3.77 -6.32 4.84
N THR A 143 2.63 -5.82 4.38
CA THR A 143 1.62 -5.16 5.22
C THR A 143 0.81 -6.18 6.02
N SER A 144 0.02 -5.71 6.98
CA SER A 144 -0.87 -6.55 7.80
C SER A 144 -1.86 -7.39 6.98
N ASP A 145 -2.26 -6.93 5.81
CA ASP A 145 -3.15 -7.64 4.89
C ASP A 145 -2.40 -8.50 3.85
N GLY A 146 -1.08 -8.67 4.00
CA GLY A 146 -0.26 -9.54 3.15
C GLY A 146 0.18 -8.96 1.81
N LYS A 147 0.02 -7.64 1.60
CA LYS A 147 0.52 -6.98 0.38
C LYS A 147 2.04 -6.86 0.45
N ILE A 148 2.74 -7.32 -0.57
CA ILE A 148 4.20 -7.17 -0.68
C ILE A 148 4.52 -5.71 -1.01
N VAL A 149 5.39 -5.12 -0.22
CA VAL A 149 5.88 -3.74 -0.35
C VAL A 149 7.21 -3.70 -1.09
N ALA A 150 8.16 -4.52 -0.66
CA ALA A 150 9.52 -4.55 -1.19
C ALA A 150 10.23 -5.85 -0.80
N ASN A 151 11.46 -6.04 -1.28
CA ASN A 151 12.37 -7.03 -0.71
C ASN A 151 12.90 -6.57 0.66
N SER A 152 13.25 -7.50 1.54
CA SER A 152 13.66 -7.20 2.92
C SER A 152 14.98 -6.42 3.05
N ASP A 153 15.81 -6.45 2.03
CA ASP A 153 17.04 -5.67 1.92
C ASP A 153 16.81 -4.21 1.50
N GLN A 154 15.67 -3.90 0.94
CA GLN A 154 15.33 -2.55 0.48
C GLN A 154 14.87 -1.67 1.66
N ARG A 155 15.26 -0.41 1.61
CA ARG A 155 14.92 0.63 2.59
C ARG A 155 14.05 1.73 1.99
N GLN A 156 13.68 1.58 0.74
CA GLN A 156 12.76 2.44 0.01
C GLN A 156 11.88 1.60 -0.92
N ALA A 157 10.66 2.04 -1.12
CA ALA A 157 9.72 1.39 -2.02
C ALA A 157 8.77 2.42 -2.65
N ARG A 158 8.05 1.98 -3.69
CA ARG A 158 6.91 2.71 -4.23
C ARG A 158 5.64 1.94 -3.94
N VAL A 159 4.73 2.56 -3.23
CA VAL A 159 3.48 1.93 -2.80
C VAL A 159 2.27 2.73 -3.27
N SER A 160 1.14 2.06 -3.42
CA SER A 160 -0.12 2.78 -3.61
C SER A 160 -0.58 3.36 -2.26
N PRO A 161 -1.33 4.49 -2.24
CA PRO A 161 -1.87 5.08 -1.02
C PRO A 161 -2.71 4.11 -0.18
N ASP A 162 -3.28 3.09 -0.81
CA ASP A 162 -4.05 2.04 -0.13
C ASP A 162 -3.20 1.15 0.80
N SER A 163 -1.88 1.17 0.66
CA SER A 163 -0.97 0.43 1.54
C SER A 163 -0.91 1.00 2.96
N PHE A 164 -1.35 2.25 3.15
CA PHE A 164 -1.46 2.92 4.45
C PHE A 164 -2.86 2.89 5.04
N ARG A 165 -3.83 2.32 4.36
CA ARG A 165 -5.19 2.24 4.90
C ARG A 165 -5.28 1.05 5.84
N PRO A 166 -5.72 1.25 7.08
CA PRO A 166 -6.00 0.15 7.99
C PRO A 166 -6.95 -0.85 7.32
N LYS A 167 -6.54 -2.10 7.24
CA LYS A 167 -7.41 -3.16 6.71
C LYS A 167 -8.11 -3.80 7.89
N PRO A 168 -9.44 -3.92 7.85
CA PRO A 168 -10.14 -4.69 8.86
C PRO A 168 -9.62 -6.14 8.78
N ILE A 169 -9.10 -6.62 9.89
CA ILE A 169 -8.71 -8.01 10.02
C ILE A 169 -10.00 -8.84 9.99
N SER A 170 -9.95 -9.97 9.33
CA SER A 170 -10.99 -10.98 9.45
C SER A 170 -11.32 -11.17 10.93
N ALA A 171 -12.61 -11.15 11.29
CA ALA A 171 -13.05 -11.44 12.64
C ALA A 171 -12.67 -12.87 13.10
N ARG A 172 -12.18 -13.69 12.18
CA ARG A 172 -11.71 -15.06 12.46
C ARG A 172 -10.19 -15.06 12.46
N PRO A 173 -9.57 -15.69 13.46
CA PRO A 173 -8.14 -15.94 13.49
C PRO A 173 -7.71 -16.75 12.26
N LEU A 174 -6.50 -16.52 11.83
CA LEU A 174 -5.89 -17.30 10.76
C LEU A 174 -5.48 -18.68 11.28
N SER A 175 -5.53 -19.66 10.40
CA SER A 175 -4.92 -20.97 10.59
C SER A 175 -3.55 -21.02 9.91
N ARG A 176 -2.81 -22.07 10.18
CA ARG A 176 -1.50 -22.37 9.60
C ARG A 176 -1.50 -22.19 8.07
N GLY A 177 -0.55 -21.43 7.56
CA GLY A 177 -0.42 -21.13 6.12
C GLY A 177 -1.42 -20.08 5.60
N GLY A 178 -2.34 -19.58 6.45
CA GLY A 178 -3.41 -18.67 6.02
C GLY A 178 -2.90 -17.32 5.55
N PHE A 179 -1.90 -16.76 6.20
CA PHE A 179 -1.33 -15.47 5.81
C PHE A 179 -0.56 -15.58 4.48
N GLY A 180 0.31 -16.57 4.35
CA GLY A 180 1.11 -16.78 3.16
C GLY A 180 0.26 -17.05 1.91
N THR A 181 -0.82 -17.82 2.01
CA THR A 181 -1.72 -18.07 0.90
C THR A 181 -2.49 -16.82 0.46
N GLN A 182 -2.91 -15.96 1.40
CA GLN A 182 -3.55 -14.68 1.09
C GLN A 182 -2.58 -13.70 0.42
N ALA A 183 -1.34 -13.62 0.92
CA ALA A 183 -0.31 -12.78 0.33
C ALA A 183 0.04 -13.22 -1.11
N ALA A 184 0.19 -14.54 -1.34
CA ALA A 184 0.45 -15.08 -2.67
C ALA A 184 -0.70 -14.80 -3.65
N ALA A 185 -1.96 -14.94 -3.22
CA ALA A 185 -3.11 -14.65 -4.04
C ALA A 185 -3.16 -13.17 -4.47
N ARG A 186 -2.79 -12.24 -3.59
CA ARG A 186 -2.77 -10.81 -3.91
C ARG A 186 -1.63 -10.41 -4.84
N SER A 187 -0.48 -11.06 -4.74
CA SER A 187 0.65 -10.79 -5.63
C SER A 187 0.41 -11.24 -7.07
N SER A 188 -0.47 -12.24 -7.29
CA SER A 188 -0.81 -12.72 -8.63
C SER A 188 -1.86 -11.88 -9.37
N TRP A 189 -2.53 -10.94 -8.69
CA TRP A 189 -3.57 -10.06 -9.27
C TRP A 189 -3.06 -8.65 -9.58
N GLY A 190 -1.79 -8.35 -9.31
CA GLY A 190 -1.18 -7.03 -9.43
C GLY A 190 -0.07 -6.92 -10.48
N GLY A 191 -0.08 -7.78 -11.50
CA GLY A 191 0.83 -7.74 -12.65
C GLY A 191 0.22 -7.06 -13.86
#